data_4c9537197189ad8ecd8bba8d31a3c046
#
_entry.id   4c9537197189ad8ecd8bba8d31a3c046
#
_cell.length_a   1.000
_cell.length_b   1.000
_cell.length_c   1.000
_cell.angle_alpha   90.00
_cell.angle_beta   90.00
_cell.angle_gamma   90.00
#
_symmetry.space_group_name_H-M   'P 1'
#
loop_
_entity.id
_entity.type
_entity.pdbx_description
1 polymer ?
#
loop_
_entity_poly.entity_id
_entity_poly.type
_entity_poly.pdbx_seq_one_letter_code
_entity_poly.pdbx_strand_id
1 'polypeptide(L)'
;DVVRKTGKHHFVGEFGSTLGQGASRQKDINWYKRGVLITRNCLNFLNAGAVGASYWSLIDQYYNKGASYGEMQQLGLWRYKKCAYQGADAEGFEEDYQPRPNYYAYALLTRFVRRGDEVFPLDLRNEYAAGTAFRSEDGRWTYVFANGSEDDAEFNLFNVNDVNLGDCDVYRYTEAGLPDDDSMISPCGVLRSSGKSYKVSVPAQSVLLLEQKYSE
;
A
#
# COMPACT_ATOMS: atom_id res chain seq x y z
N ASP A 1 16.99 14.29 -5.23
CA ASP A 1 17.73 15.38 -5.85
C ASP A 1 18.46 14.99 -7.16
N VAL A 2 18.90 13.73 -7.32
CA VAL A 2 19.52 13.21 -8.56
C VAL A 2 18.54 13.26 -9.74
N VAL A 3 17.28 12.89 -9.53
CA VAL A 3 16.22 12.91 -10.56
C VAL A 3 16.01 14.32 -11.08
N ARG A 4 15.87 15.31 -10.19
CA ARG A 4 15.72 16.72 -10.57
C ARG A 4 16.92 17.26 -11.36
N LYS A 5 18.15 16.83 -10.99
CA LYS A 5 19.39 17.26 -11.65
C LYS A 5 19.61 16.63 -13.02
N THR A 6 19.13 15.40 -13.23
CA THR A 6 19.41 14.64 -14.45
C THR A 6 18.24 14.64 -15.45
N GLY A 7 17.03 15.04 -15.02
CA GLY A 7 15.81 14.93 -15.80
C GLY A 7 15.39 13.50 -16.14
N LYS A 8 16.03 12.51 -15.51
CA LYS A 8 15.72 11.09 -15.73
C LYS A 8 14.63 10.62 -14.78
N HIS A 9 13.77 9.73 -15.25
CA HIS A 9 12.80 9.07 -14.39
C HIS A 9 13.50 8.16 -13.37
N HIS A 10 12.99 8.16 -12.14
CA HIS A 10 13.45 7.27 -11.08
C HIS A 10 12.37 6.21 -10.80
N PHE A 11 12.76 4.96 -10.86
CA PHE A 11 11.91 3.83 -10.52
C PHE A 11 12.53 3.07 -9.35
N VAL A 12 11.74 2.79 -8.31
CA VAL A 12 12.17 1.94 -7.19
C VAL A 12 11.98 0.50 -7.61
N GLY A 13 13.05 -0.13 -8.09
CA GLY A 13 13.01 -1.47 -8.69
C GLY A 13 12.66 -2.57 -7.71
N GLU A 14 12.95 -2.36 -6.43
CA GLU A 14 12.65 -3.30 -5.36
C GLU A 14 12.51 -2.57 -4.04
N PHE A 15 11.42 -2.82 -3.32
CA PHE A 15 11.27 -2.39 -1.94
C PHE A 15 10.44 -3.39 -1.12
N GLY A 16 10.58 -3.31 0.17
CA GLY A 16 9.82 -4.10 1.14
C GLY A 16 9.83 -3.41 2.49
N SER A 17 9.61 -4.18 3.54
CA SER A 17 9.79 -3.70 4.91
C SER A 17 10.99 -4.41 5.53
N THR A 18 11.82 -3.64 6.19
CA THR A 18 12.97 -4.13 6.94
C THR A 18 12.77 -3.98 8.45
N LEU A 19 11.53 -4.05 8.93
CA LEU A 19 11.31 -4.07 10.38
C LEU A 19 12.10 -5.24 10.97
N GLY A 20 13.40 -5.01 11.02
CA GLY A 20 14.32 -5.74 11.84
C GLY A 20 15.13 -6.84 11.21
N GLN A 21 15.30 -7.05 9.94
CA GLN A 21 16.41 -7.90 9.48
C GLN A 21 16.28 -8.29 8.02
N GLY A 22 17.31 -8.03 7.23
CA GLY A 22 17.45 -8.49 5.84
C GLY A 22 17.63 -10.00 5.70
N ALA A 23 16.83 -10.75 6.43
CA ALA A 23 16.84 -12.19 6.38
C ALA A 23 15.70 -12.69 5.51
N SER A 24 15.86 -13.85 4.94
CA SER A 24 14.84 -14.62 4.23
C SER A 24 13.58 -14.88 5.08
N ARG A 25 13.64 -14.63 6.37
CA ARG A 25 12.55 -14.75 7.35
C ARG A 25 12.38 -13.44 8.08
N GLN A 26 11.31 -12.76 7.82
CA GLN A 26 10.95 -11.56 8.57
C GLN A 26 9.85 -11.92 9.57
N LYS A 27 10.12 -11.72 10.86
CA LYS A 27 9.19 -12.10 11.93
C LYS A 27 7.84 -11.41 11.83
N ASP A 28 7.81 -10.21 11.29
CA ASP A 28 6.65 -9.35 11.14
C ASP A 28 5.92 -9.51 9.79
N ILE A 29 6.32 -10.48 8.96
CA ILE A 29 5.77 -10.63 7.60
C ILE A 29 4.24 -10.80 7.57
N ASN A 30 3.67 -11.38 8.63
CA ASN A 30 2.24 -11.62 8.75
C ASN A 30 1.51 -10.53 9.56
N TRP A 31 2.20 -9.49 10.03
CA TRP A 31 1.55 -8.42 10.79
C TRP A 31 0.79 -7.49 9.86
N TYR A 32 -0.45 -7.14 10.23
CA TYR A 32 -1.22 -6.20 9.44
C TYR A 32 -0.53 -4.82 9.35
N LYS A 33 0.15 -4.35 10.41
CA LYS A 33 0.93 -3.09 10.44
C LYS A 33 1.99 -3.00 9.35
N ARG A 34 2.47 -4.15 8.86
CA ARG A 34 3.37 -4.19 7.71
C ARG A 34 2.71 -3.62 6.45
N GLY A 35 1.42 -3.86 6.26
CA GLY A 35 0.66 -3.27 5.15
C GLY A 35 0.64 -1.74 5.20
N VAL A 36 0.46 -1.17 6.39
CA VAL A 36 0.54 0.28 6.60
C VAL A 36 1.93 0.81 6.24
N LEU A 37 2.98 0.13 6.72
CA LEU A 37 4.37 0.54 6.48
C LEU A 37 4.74 0.50 5.00
N ILE A 38 4.42 -0.58 4.28
CA ILE A 38 4.74 -0.68 2.84
C ILE A 38 3.97 0.35 2.03
N THR A 39 2.72 0.62 2.38
CA THR A 39 1.92 1.66 1.74
C THR A 39 2.55 3.02 1.98
N ARG A 40 2.89 3.36 3.23
CA ARG A 40 3.56 4.62 3.57
C ARG A 40 4.87 4.79 2.81
N ASN A 41 5.68 3.76 2.72
CA ASN A 41 6.94 3.79 1.96
C ASN A 41 6.68 4.05 0.47
N CYS A 42 5.70 3.36 -0.12
CA CYS A 42 5.34 3.55 -1.53
C CYS A 42 4.89 5.00 -1.79
N LEU A 43 4.00 5.55 -0.95
CA LEU A 43 3.56 6.95 -1.07
C LEU A 43 4.74 7.92 -0.94
N ASN A 44 5.66 7.69 -0.01
CA ASN A 44 6.86 8.51 0.14
C ASN A 44 7.78 8.47 -1.09
N PHE A 45 7.95 7.31 -1.73
CA PHE A 45 8.70 7.22 -2.98
C PHE A 45 8.06 8.03 -4.10
N LEU A 46 6.74 7.91 -4.26
CA LEU A 46 5.97 8.65 -5.27
C LEU A 46 6.02 10.16 -4.98
N ASN A 47 5.83 10.57 -3.72
CA ASN A 47 5.95 11.97 -3.29
C ASN A 47 7.35 12.54 -3.51
N ALA A 48 8.39 11.69 -3.45
CA ALA A 48 9.77 12.08 -3.78
C ALA A 48 10.05 12.13 -5.29
N GLY A 49 9.08 11.82 -6.14
CA GLY A 49 9.17 11.89 -7.59
C GLY A 49 9.56 10.58 -8.28
N ALA A 50 9.44 9.44 -7.60
CA ALA A 50 9.54 8.15 -8.26
C ALA A 50 8.33 7.96 -9.22
N VAL A 51 8.58 7.42 -10.40
CA VAL A 51 7.52 7.13 -11.40
C VAL A 51 6.86 5.77 -11.17
N GLY A 52 7.33 5.02 -10.19
CA GLY A 52 6.78 3.75 -9.78
C GLY A 52 7.68 3.05 -8.77
N ALA A 53 7.12 2.02 -8.13
CA ALA A 53 7.81 1.20 -7.16
C ALA A 53 7.34 -0.25 -7.25
N SER A 54 8.26 -1.21 -7.18
CA SER A 54 7.98 -2.63 -7.24
C SER A 54 8.21 -3.27 -5.87
N TYR A 55 7.17 -3.85 -5.30
CA TYR A 55 7.30 -4.58 -4.04
C TYR A 55 7.96 -5.94 -4.25
N TRP A 56 8.92 -6.27 -3.42
CA TRP A 56 9.53 -7.59 -3.34
C TRP A 56 9.00 -8.36 -2.15
N SER A 57 8.20 -9.40 -2.41
CA SER A 57 7.85 -10.04 -3.67
C SER A 57 6.36 -10.38 -3.73
N LEU A 58 5.86 -10.84 -4.90
CA LEU A 58 4.45 -11.23 -5.03
C LEU A 58 4.13 -12.48 -4.22
N ILE A 59 4.98 -13.50 -4.31
CA ILE A 59 4.82 -14.78 -3.63
C ILE A 59 6.08 -15.13 -2.83
N ASP A 60 5.94 -15.99 -1.84
CA ASP A 60 7.08 -16.61 -1.18
C ASP A 60 7.90 -17.40 -2.20
N GLN A 61 9.20 -17.34 -2.07
CA GLN A 61 10.12 -17.97 -3.02
C GLN A 61 10.88 -19.10 -2.36
N TYR A 62 10.89 -20.23 -3.02
CA TYR A 62 11.70 -21.37 -2.64
C TYR A 62 12.97 -21.43 -3.49
N TYR A 63 14.11 -21.41 -2.82
CA TYR A 63 15.41 -21.58 -3.48
C TYR A 63 15.86 -23.04 -3.37
N ASN A 64 16.14 -23.65 -4.50
CA ASN A 64 16.46 -25.06 -4.61
C ASN A 64 17.65 -25.45 -3.72
N LYS A 65 17.68 -26.73 -3.31
CA LYS A 65 18.69 -27.45 -2.50
C LYS A 65 20.13 -27.34 -3.01
N GLY A 66 20.62 -26.35 -3.49
CA GLY A 66 21.99 -26.12 -3.95
C GLY A 66 22.36 -24.64 -3.96
N ALA A 67 21.37 -23.78 -3.78
CA ALA A 67 21.63 -22.39 -3.50
C ALA A 67 22.01 -22.26 -2.02
N SER A 68 22.89 -21.31 -1.69
CA SER A 68 23.32 -20.99 -0.31
C SER A 68 22.17 -20.70 0.68
N TYR A 69 20.94 -20.79 0.24
CA TYR A 69 19.70 -20.59 0.98
C TYR A 69 18.74 -21.73 0.67
N GLY A 70 19.00 -22.95 1.10
CA GLY A 70 18.05 -24.06 1.01
C GLY A 70 16.75 -23.83 1.80
N GLU A 71 16.26 -22.58 1.83
CA GLU A 71 15.20 -22.10 2.70
C GLU A 71 14.18 -21.28 1.89
N MET A 72 12.90 -21.39 2.28
CA MET A 72 11.85 -20.55 1.77
C MET A 72 12.09 -19.09 2.15
N GLN A 73 12.12 -18.19 1.18
CA GLN A 73 12.06 -16.76 1.43
C GLN A 73 10.60 -16.33 1.66
N GLN A 74 10.27 -16.02 2.89
CA GLN A 74 8.93 -15.58 3.28
C GLN A 74 8.82 -14.05 3.17
N LEU A 75 8.80 -13.55 1.96
CA LEU A 75 8.76 -12.11 1.65
C LEU A 75 7.52 -11.73 0.83
N GLY A 76 6.76 -12.73 0.37
CA GLY A 76 5.66 -12.54 -0.55
C GLY A 76 4.45 -11.82 0.06
N LEU A 77 3.68 -11.14 -0.79
CA LEU A 77 2.33 -10.72 -0.48
C LEU A 77 1.41 -11.94 -0.30
N TRP A 78 1.73 -13.04 -0.99
CA TRP A 78 1.07 -14.34 -0.89
C TRP A 78 2.01 -15.35 -0.28
N ARG A 79 1.49 -16.16 0.64
CA ARG A 79 2.21 -17.26 1.29
C ARG A 79 1.64 -18.59 0.86
N TYR A 80 2.42 -19.65 0.96
CA TYR A 80 1.93 -21.01 0.91
C TYR A 80 1.16 -21.33 2.20
N LYS A 81 -0.07 -21.84 2.10
CA LYS A 81 -0.91 -22.15 3.27
C LYS A 81 -0.31 -23.22 4.17
N LYS A 82 0.30 -24.25 3.57
CA LYS A 82 0.80 -25.42 4.29
C LYS A 82 2.31 -25.44 4.53
N CYS A 83 3.01 -24.47 4.05
CA CYS A 83 4.43 -24.34 4.32
C CYS A 83 4.63 -23.76 5.72
N ALA A 84 4.52 -24.60 6.74
CA ALA A 84 5.29 -24.37 7.94
C ALA A 84 6.74 -24.45 7.49
N TYR A 85 7.46 -23.34 7.58
CA TYR A 85 8.86 -23.26 7.26
C TYR A 85 9.61 -24.44 7.91
N GLN A 86 9.96 -25.43 7.10
CA GLN A 86 10.91 -26.47 7.45
C GLN A 86 11.80 -26.68 6.23
N GLY A 87 13.11 -26.49 6.45
CA GLY A 87 14.07 -26.62 5.39
C GLY A 87 13.90 -27.93 4.63
N ALA A 88 14.14 -27.85 3.39
CA ALA A 88 14.62 -28.89 2.48
C ALA A 88 13.64 -29.87 1.84
N ASP A 89 12.52 -30.21 2.37
CA ASP A 89 11.68 -31.25 1.78
C ASP A 89 10.41 -30.66 1.17
N ALA A 90 10.58 -30.08 -0.02
CA ALA A 90 9.47 -29.62 -0.87
C ALA A 90 8.68 -30.77 -1.53
N GLU A 91 8.90 -32.01 -1.11
CA GLU A 91 8.07 -33.13 -1.49
C GLU A 91 6.71 -32.99 -0.80
N GLY A 92 5.69 -32.64 -1.58
CA GLY A 92 4.35 -32.38 -1.07
C GLY A 92 3.97 -30.91 -1.01
N PHE A 93 4.64 -30.05 -1.73
CA PHE A 93 4.22 -28.67 -1.98
C PHE A 93 2.88 -28.68 -2.70
N GLU A 94 1.80 -28.56 -1.96
CA GLU A 94 0.54 -28.18 -2.56
C GLU A 94 0.62 -26.68 -2.88
N GLU A 95 0.43 -26.31 -4.14
CA GLU A 95 0.31 -24.93 -4.61
C GLU A 95 -0.99 -24.31 -4.06
N ASP A 96 -1.05 -24.13 -2.75
CA ASP A 96 -2.18 -23.52 -2.07
C ASP A 96 -1.71 -22.20 -1.45
N TYR A 97 -1.94 -21.11 -2.17
CA TYR A 97 -1.53 -19.78 -1.78
C TYR A 97 -2.62 -19.08 -0.96
N GLN A 98 -2.19 -18.26 -0.03
CA GLN A 98 -3.06 -17.42 0.78
C GLN A 98 -2.50 -15.99 0.85
N PRO A 99 -3.33 -14.96 0.66
CA PRO A 99 -2.89 -13.58 0.82
C PRO A 99 -2.49 -13.30 2.28
N ARG A 100 -1.43 -12.53 2.44
CA ARG A 100 -1.08 -11.95 3.74
C ARG A 100 -1.83 -10.66 3.98
N PRO A 101 -1.94 -10.19 5.23
CA PRO A 101 -2.54 -8.88 5.52
C PRO A 101 -1.99 -7.75 4.64
N ASN A 102 -0.68 -7.68 4.44
CA ASN A 102 -0.04 -6.65 3.62
C ASN A 102 -0.42 -6.68 2.13
N TYR A 103 -0.90 -7.82 1.62
CA TYR A 103 -1.47 -7.90 0.28
C TYR A 103 -2.64 -6.94 0.11
N TYR A 104 -3.57 -6.92 1.06
CA TYR A 104 -4.77 -6.10 0.97
C TYR A 104 -4.46 -4.59 0.99
N ALA A 105 -3.46 -4.17 1.77
CA ALA A 105 -3.00 -2.79 1.77
C ALA A 105 -2.40 -2.38 0.42
N TYR A 106 -1.53 -3.24 -0.14
CA TYR A 106 -0.90 -2.99 -1.43
C TYR A 106 -1.90 -3.08 -2.59
N ALA A 107 -2.87 -3.99 -2.48
CA ALA A 107 -3.93 -4.15 -3.44
C ALA A 107 -4.84 -2.91 -3.54
N LEU A 108 -5.06 -2.17 -2.45
CA LEU A 108 -5.75 -0.89 -2.53
C LEU A 108 -5.01 0.10 -3.44
N LEU A 109 -3.68 0.23 -3.31
CA LEU A 109 -2.90 1.09 -4.22
C LEU A 109 -3.03 0.61 -5.67
N THR A 110 -2.73 -0.66 -5.93
CA THR A 110 -2.66 -1.18 -7.30
C THR A 110 -4.03 -1.31 -7.98
N ARG A 111 -5.11 -1.32 -7.22
CA ARG A 111 -6.47 -1.32 -7.74
C ARG A 111 -6.90 0.04 -8.26
N PHE A 112 -6.53 1.12 -7.57
CA PHE A 112 -7.04 2.46 -7.83
C PHE A 112 -6.01 3.41 -8.45
N VAL A 113 -4.71 3.16 -8.22
CA VAL A 113 -3.64 3.96 -8.82
C VAL A 113 -3.13 3.26 -10.07
N ARG A 114 -3.14 3.95 -11.19
CA ARG A 114 -2.85 3.40 -12.51
C ARG A 114 -1.64 4.05 -13.16
N ARG A 115 -1.09 3.36 -14.14
CA ARG A 115 -0.08 3.95 -15.02
C ARG A 115 -0.70 5.15 -15.77
N GLY A 116 -0.03 6.28 -15.71
CA GLY A 116 -0.49 7.53 -16.33
C GLY A 116 -1.16 8.49 -15.37
N ASP A 117 -1.50 8.05 -14.15
CA ASP A 117 -2.02 8.95 -13.14
C ASP A 117 -0.98 10.00 -12.74
N GLU A 118 -1.42 11.24 -12.61
CA GLU A 118 -0.60 12.31 -12.08
C GLU A 118 -0.52 12.24 -10.56
N VAL A 119 0.65 12.50 -10.01
CA VAL A 119 0.94 12.36 -8.57
C VAL A 119 1.05 13.72 -7.92
N PHE A 120 0.27 13.95 -6.87
CA PHE A 120 0.24 15.19 -6.08
C PHE A 120 0.55 14.87 -4.61
N PRO A 121 1.77 15.19 -4.12
CA PRO A 121 2.11 15.02 -2.72
C PRO A 121 1.18 15.83 -1.81
N LEU A 122 0.75 15.22 -0.71
CA LEU A 122 -0.01 15.90 0.35
C LEU A 122 0.92 16.22 1.53
N ASP A 123 1.00 17.49 1.92
CA ASP A 123 1.75 17.91 3.10
C ASP A 123 0.88 17.71 4.36
N LEU A 124 1.03 16.57 5.00
CA LEU A 124 0.26 16.23 6.20
C LEU A 124 0.86 16.82 7.49
N ARG A 125 2.09 17.31 7.44
CA ARG A 125 2.85 17.81 8.63
C ARG A 125 2.88 16.81 9.77
N ASN A 126 2.94 15.52 9.44
CA ASN A 126 2.94 14.42 10.38
C ASN A 126 4.00 13.39 9.94
N GLU A 127 5.02 13.17 10.75
CA GLU A 127 6.13 12.28 10.42
C GLU A 127 5.74 10.79 10.36
N TYR A 128 4.64 10.41 11.01
CA TYR A 128 4.14 9.03 11.02
C TYR A 128 3.13 8.75 9.91
N ALA A 129 2.67 9.79 9.20
CA ALA A 129 1.70 9.65 8.13
C ALA A 129 2.30 10.03 6.77
N ALA A 130 1.79 9.40 5.72
CA ALA A 130 2.01 9.82 4.34
C ALA A 130 0.68 9.94 3.63
N GLY A 131 0.58 10.90 2.72
CA GLY A 131 -0.60 11.10 1.89
C GLY A 131 -0.20 11.48 0.47
N THR A 132 -0.98 11.02 -0.48
CA THR A 132 -0.80 11.33 -1.90
C THR A 132 -2.16 11.40 -2.57
N ALA A 133 -2.37 12.41 -3.42
CA ALA A 133 -3.49 12.46 -4.32
C ALA A 133 -3.03 12.04 -5.73
N PHE A 134 -3.89 11.32 -6.41
CA PHE A 134 -3.68 10.86 -7.77
C PHE A 134 -4.81 11.39 -8.64
N ARG A 135 -4.49 11.86 -9.83
CA ARG A 135 -5.48 12.27 -10.83
C ARG A 135 -5.31 11.38 -12.05
N SER A 136 -6.35 10.63 -12.36
CA SER A 136 -6.41 9.80 -13.56
C SER A 136 -6.59 10.64 -14.82
N GLU A 137 -6.37 10.05 -15.98
CA GLU A 137 -6.51 10.69 -17.28
C GLU A 137 -7.94 11.22 -17.54
N ASP A 138 -8.96 10.55 -16.99
CA ASP A 138 -10.36 10.99 -17.05
C ASP A 138 -10.71 12.10 -16.03
N GLY A 139 -9.70 12.56 -15.26
CA GLY A 139 -9.83 13.66 -14.30
C GLY A 139 -10.31 13.27 -12.91
N ARG A 140 -10.57 11.99 -12.62
CA ARG A 140 -10.96 11.51 -11.27
C ARG A 140 -9.80 11.58 -10.30
N TRP A 141 -10.15 11.79 -9.05
CA TRP A 141 -9.20 11.82 -7.96
C TRP A 141 -9.28 10.57 -7.08
N THR A 142 -8.12 10.07 -6.74
CA THR A 142 -7.93 9.07 -5.69
C THR A 142 -6.99 9.64 -4.64
N TYR A 143 -7.40 9.61 -3.37
CA TYR A 143 -6.57 10.07 -2.26
C TYR A 143 -6.21 8.88 -1.39
N VAL A 144 -4.93 8.73 -1.08
CA VAL A 144 -4.44 7.64 -0.25
C VAL A 144 -3.67 8.20 0.93
N PHE A 145 -4.01 7.70 2.13
CA PHE A 145 -3.36 8.06 3.39
C PHE A 145 -2.92 6.80 4.09
N ALA A 146 -1.71 6.81 4.62
CA ALA A 146 -1.19 5.75 5.49
C ALA A 146 -0.77 6.39 6.82
N ASN A 147 -1.42 6.01 7.92
CA ASN A 147 -1.12 6.46 9.26
C ASN A 147 -0.41 5.35 10.05
N GLY A 148 0.87 5.52 10.30
CA GLY A 148 1.69 4.58 11.07
C GLY A 148 1.81 4.94 12.55
N SER A 149 1.08 5.95 13.07
CA SER A 149 1.06 6.28 14.48
C SER A 149 0.13 5.37 15.28
N GLU A 150 0.25 5.39 16.59
CA GLU A 150 -0.68 4.71 17.50
C GLU A 150 -1.94 5.55 17.80
N ASP A 151 -2.03 6.77 17.25
CA ASP A 151 -3.16 7.68 17.42
C ASP A 151 -3.85 7.93 16.08
N ASP A 152 -5.15 8.20 16.12
CA ASP A 152 -5.91 8.65 14.96
C ASP A 152 -5.39 10.01 14.49
N ALA A 153 -5.35 10.20 13.18
CA ALA A 153 -4.93 11.47 12.57
C ALA A 153 -6.08 12.12 11.83
N GLU A 154 -6.25 13.42 12.04
CA GLU A 154 -7.25 14.22 11.33
C GLU A 154 -6.57 15.23 10.39
N PHE A 155 -7.06 15.28 9.16
CA PHE A 155 -6.56 16.19 8.13
C PHE A 155 -7.72 16.94 7.49
N ASN A 156 -7.46 18.20 7.10
CA ASN A 156 -8.34 18.94 6.21
C ASN A 156 -7.72 18.96 4.82
N LEU A 157 -8.34 18.29 3.88
CA LEU A 157 -7.91 18.27 2.49
C LEU A 157 -8.63 19.41 1.74
N PHE A 158 -7.87 20.33 1.18
CA PHE A 158 -8.38 21.47 0.43
C PHE A 158 -7.97 21.39 -1.04
N ASN A 159 -8.88 21.74 -1.92
CA ASN A 159 -8.53 22.01 -3.32
C ASN A 159 -8.18 23.48 -3.50
N VAL A 160 -6.92 23.74 -3.81
CA VAL A 160 -6.41 25.11 -3.99
C VAL A 160 -6.94 25.81 -5.25
N ASN A 161 -7.51 25.05 -6.18
CA ASN A 161 -8.03 25.58 -7.46
C ASN A 161 -9.55 25.82 -7.42
N ASP A 162 -10.15 25.85 -6.24
CA ASP A 162 -11.58 26.14 -6.07
C ASP A 162 -12.55 25.16 -6.76
N VAL A 163 -12.08 23.98 -7.15
CA VAL A 163 -12.90 22.95 -7.79
C VAL A 163 -13.69 22.21 -6.71
N ASN A 164 -14.95 21.91 -6.99
CA ASN A 164 -15.75 21.04 -6.12
C ASN A 164 -15.13 19.62 -6.09
N LEU A 165 -14.89 19.09 -4.88
CA LEU A 165 -14.21 17.81 -4.74
C LEU A 165 -15.09 16.59 -5.05
N GLY A 166 -16.42 16.76 -5.04
CA GLY A 166 -17.35 15.62 -5.22
C GLY A 166 -17.38 14.67 -4.01
N ASP A 167 -18.22 13.66 -4.06
CA ASP A 167 -18.27 12.61 -3.03
C ASP A 167 -17.26 11.50 -3.34
N CYS A 168 -16.73 10.84 -2.29
CA CYS A 168 -15.78 9.74 -2.45
C CYS A 168 -16.29 8.47 -1.76
N ASP A 169 -16.11 7.32 -2.40
CA ASP A 169 -16.18 6.04 -1.73
C ASP A 169 -14.96 5.87 -0.82
N VAL A 170 -15.20 5.32 0.37
CA VAL A 170 -14.19 5.17 1.42
C VAL A 170 -13.79 3.71 1.55
N TYR A 171 -12.51 3.42 1.43
CA TYR A 171 -11.94 2.10 1.66
C TYR A 171 -10.96 2.19 2.84
N ARG A 172 -10.99 1.20 3.73
CA ARG A 172 -10.11 1.16 4.89
C ARG A 172 -9.40 -0.18 5.01
N TYR A 173 -8.10 -0.10 5.18
CA TYR A 173 -7.29 -1.23 5.62
C TYR A 173 -7.03 -1.07 7.11
N THR A 174 -7.62 -1.95 7.91
CA THR A 174 -7.45 -2.05 9.36
C THR A 174 -7.38 -3.51 9.75
N GLU A 175 -6.90 -3.83 10.94
CA GLU A 175 -6.79 -5.23 11.39
C GLU A 175 -8.15 -5.94 11.40
N ALA A 176 -9.17 -5.27 11.95
CA ALA A 176 -10.54 -5.80 12.02
C ALA A 176 -11.30 -5.79 10.68
N GLY A 177 -10.80 -5.07 9.67
CA GLY A 177 -11.44 -4.93 8.36
C GLY A 177 -10.80 -5.77 7.27
N LEU A 178 -9.92 -6.71 7.64
CA LEU A 178 -9.36 -7.65 6.66
C LEU A 178 -10.43 -8.64 6.21
N PRO A 179 -10.53 -8.94 4.90
CA PRO A 179 -11.43 -9.98 4.41
C PRO A 179 -11.05 -11.36 4.98
N ASP A 180 -12.06 -12.14 5.35
CA ASP A 180 -11.90 -13.53 5.82
C ASP A 180 -11.74 -14.52 4.67
N ASP A 181 -12.13 -14.10 3.48
CA ASP A 181 -12.02 -14.82 2.22
C ASP A 181 -11.00 -14.14 1.29
N ASP A 182 -10.80 -14.68 0.12
CA ASP A 182 -9.88 -14.10 -0.87
C ASP A 182 -10.47 -12.88 -1.59
N SER A 183 -11.52 -12.25 -1.05
CA SER A 183 -12.15 -11.06 -1.61
C SER A 183 -11.29 -9.81 -1.40
N MET A 184 -11.61 -8.75 -2.12
CA MET A 184 -10.94 -7.45 -1.96
C MET A 184 -11.65 -6.61 -0.91
N ILE A 185 -10.91 -5.68 -0.28
CA ILE A 185 -11.53 -4.68 0.60
C ILE A 185 -12.63 -3.93 -0.16
N SER A 186 -13.84 -3.98 0.37
CA SER A 186 -15.00 -3.28 -0.14
C SER A 186 -15.12 -1.86 0.44
N PRO A 187 -15.84 -0.95 -0.22
CA PRO A 187 -16.07 0.37 0.34
C PRO A 187 -16.88 0.26 1.66
N CYS A 188 -16.44 0.99 2.66
CA CYS A 188 -17.06 1.00 4.00
C CYS A 188 -17.92 2.24 4.27
N GLY A 189 -18.07 3.14 3.30
CA GLY A 189 -18.89 4.34 3.42
C GLY A 189 -18.64 5.33 2.30
N VAL A 190 -19.24 6.49 2.43
CA VAL A 190 -19.08 7.62 1.51
C VAL A 190 -18.64 8.84 2.30
N LEU A 191 -17.55 9.47 1.91
CA LEU A 191 -17.15 10.77 2.41
C LEU A 191 -17.77 11.84 1.51
N ARG A 192 -18.66 12.64 2.08
CA ARG A 192 -19.29 13.74 1.38
C ARG A 192 -18.39 14.95 1.39
N SER A 193 -18.29 15.62 0.25
CA SER A 193 -17.56 16.87 0.21
C SER A 193 -18.37 17.99 0.86
N SER A 194 -17.70 18.86 1.59
CA SER A 194 -18.27 20.14 2.03
C SER A 194 -17.96 21.27 1.03
N GLY A 195 -18.11 20.95 -0.25
CA GLY A 195 -17.78 21.86 -1.36
C GLY A 195 -16.31 21.77 -1.77
N LYS A 196 -15.44 22.54 -1.12
CA LYS A 196 -14.01 22.66 -1.50
C LYS A 196 -13.06 21.91 -0.57
N SER A 197 -13.58 21.17 0.42
CA SER A 197 -12.77 20.49 1.41
C SER A 197 -13.38 19.17 1.86
N TYR A 198 -12.51 18.30 2.35
CA TYR A 198 -12.89 17.15 3.16
C TYR A 198 -12.26 17.26 4.53
N LYS A 199 -13.01 16.87 5.56
CA LYS A 199 -12.42 16.49 6.85
C LYS A 199 -12.15 14.99 6.79
N VAL A 200 -10.87 14.63 6.81
CA VAL A 200 -10.41 13.24 6.67
C VAL A 200 -9.91 12.76 8.02
N SER A 201 -10.48 11.66 8.53
CA SER A 201 -9.99 10.97 9.72
C SER A 201 -9.38 9.63 9.30
N VAL A 202 -8.09 9.45 9.61
CA VAL A 202 -7.31 8.24 9.32
C VAL A 202 -7.01 7.55 10.64
N PRO A 203 -7.62 6.40 10.92
CA PRO A 203 -7.40 5.69 12.17
C PRO A 203 -5.93 5.35 12.40
N ALA A 204 -5.57 5.14 13.66
CA ALA A 204 -4.27 4.62 14.05
C ALA A 204 -3.92 3.35 13.27
N GLN A 205 -2.66 3.20 12.88
CA GLN A 205 -2.15 2.01 12.21
C GLN A 205 -3.03 1.52 11.03
N SER A 206 -3.44 2.46 10.14
CA SER A 206 -4.36 2.14 9.05
C SER A 206 -3.96 2.76 7.71
N VAL A 207 -4.59 2.26 6.64
CA VAL A 207 -4.60 2.92 5.33
C VAL A 207 -6.03 3.32 5.01
N LEU A 208 -6.20 4.55 4.57
CA LEU A 208 -7.46 5.09 4.05
C LEU A 208 -7.28 5.41 2.58
N LEU A 209 -8.22 4.97 1.76
CA LEU A 209 -8.31 5.36 0.36
C LEU A 209 -9.69 5.97 0.11
N LEU A 210 -9.68 7.10 -0.58
CA LEU A 210 -10.88 7.80 -1.04
C LEU A 210 -10.88 7.78 -2.56
N GLU A 211 -11.90 7.22 -3.17
CA GLU A 211 -12.09 7.21 -4.62
C GLU A 211 -13.26 8.14 -4.98
N GLN A 212 -12.97 9.17 -5.76
CA GLN A 212 -14.00 10.09 -6.22
C GLN A 212 -15.04 9.37 -7.09
N LYS A 213 -16.31 9.60 -6.75
CA LYS A 213 -17.44 9.07 -7.55
C LYS A 213 -17.56 9.80 -8.87
N TYR A 214 -18.04 9.09 -9.89
CA TYR A 214 -18.49 9.75 -11.10
C TYR A 214 -19.64 10.70 -10.76
N SER A 215 -19.53 11.94 -11.24
CA SER A 215 -20.70 12.81 -11.29
C SER A 215 -21.59 12.27 -12.40
N GLU A 216 -22.79 11.81 -12.05
CA GLU A 216 -23.82 11.47 -13.02
C GLU A 216 -24.25 12.73 -13.82
#